data_6e52793b1cdf441ab15d5785f159529b
#
_entry.id   6e52793b1cdf441ab15d5785f159529b
#
_cell.length_a   1.000
_cell.length_b   1.000
_cell.length_c   1.000
_cell.angle_alpha   90.00
_cell.angle_beta   90.00
_cell.angle_gamma   90.00
#
_symmetry.space_group_name_H-M   'P 1'
#
loop_
_entity.id
_entity.type
_entity.pdbx_description
1 polymer ?
#
loop_
_entity_poly.entity_id
_entity_poly.type
_entity_poly.pdbx_seq_one_letter_code
_entity_poly.pdbx_strand_id
1 'polypeptide(L)'
;MARRPLVGNIRCSLNRRIFLQGVGVTAGAFLLGSPLGRLGSAQTVVKVGTLVPLTGPLAEFGPNFRKAADLAATHLKDAGLTLQLVHADDETSAIPAVAAARKLIDVDKVPAIVGAAASGVTIPVAESVTIPGQVLQISNASTSPLLTVLPADQGRDFLFRTCPSDALQGVVLGKVAVELQYKTAAAIYVNNPYGQGLAEQFKRSFEKRGGKLVAMVPHDEALAPTYVAELRRAVQDKPDVLAAISYPGHASIYLREALEGNYIKRFLFCDGTKSLEVVKAMGEKNAEGMMGTAPGSVLTSGYNVFIAEYGKAYGEVPPLPYMTNMYDAVALLGLAVKAAQVEGVKEITGVAIRDRLRKVANPPGEVVGPGAADLKKALQLLEGKQDINYEGAAGACDFDENGDVVTPIEVWKFADGKIVTVRLEYDVPKI
;
A
#
# COMPACT_ATOMS: atom_id res chain seq x y z
N MET A 1 -21.12 43.25 -53.23
CA MET A 1 -21.85 42.36 -54.16
C MET A 1 -22.12 41.09 -53.38
N ALA A 2 -23.29 40.93 -52.81
CA ALA A 2 -24.45 40.16 -53.28
C ALA A 2 -24.12 38.63 -53.30
N ARG A 3 -24.79 37.71 -52.68
CA ARG A 3 -26.19 37.56 -52.22
C ARG A 3 -26.29 36.40 -51.23
N ARG A 4 -27.13 36.52 -50.21
CA ARG A 4 -27.84 35.41 -49.58
C ARG A 4 -28.97 34.91 -50.51
N PRO A 5 -29.52 33.67 -50.35
CA PRO A 5 -30.75 33.48 -49.60
C PRO A 5 -30.83 32.18 -48.81
N LEU A 6 -31.57 32.17 -47.71
CA LEU A 6 -32.94 31.84 -47.35
C LEU A 6 -33.22 30.34 -47.15
N VAL A 7 -33.42 29.92 -45.90
CA VAL A 7 -34.69 29.55 -45.20
C VAL A 7 -35.30 28.20 -45.59
N GLY A 8 -35.50 27.38 -44.59
CA GLY A 8 -36.32 26.17 -44.63
C GLY A 8 -36.62 25.61 -43.25
N ASN A 9 -37.48 26.28 -42.47
CA ASN A 9 -38.15 25.74 -41.30
C ASN A 9 -39.14 24.67 -41.74
N ILE A 10 -39.07 23.45 -41.19
CA ILE A 10 -40.21 22.54 -41.15
C ILE A 10 -40.45 22.13 -39.70
N ARG A 11 -41.48 22.81 -39.12
CA ARG A 11 -42.21 22.32 -37.97
C ARG A 11 -43.11 21.16 -38.44
N CYS A 12 -43.11 20.06 -37.72
CA CYS A 12 -44.26 19.14 -37.75
C CYS A 12 -44.68 18.85 -36.33
N SER A 13 -45.86 19.37 -36.07
CA SER A 13 -46.61 19.21 -34.84
C SER A 13 -47.65 18.13 -34.98
N LEU A 14 -48.04 17.52 -33.84
CA LEU A 14 -49.32 16.92 -33.52
C LEU A 14 -49.57 15.48 -34.10
N ASN A 15 -50.16 14.57 -33.36
CA ASN A 15 -51.41 14.67 -32.60
C ASN A 15 -51.60 13.52 -31.61
N ARG A 16 -52.11 13.90 -30.44
CA ARG A 16 -52.83 13.01 -29.55
C ARG A 16 -54.20 12.67 -30.17
N ARG A 17 -54.63 11.40 -30.14
CA ARG A 17 -55.96 11.01 -29.66
C ARG A 17 -56.34 9.58 -30.10
N ILE A 18 -56.71 8.78 -29.08
CA ILE A 18 -57.86 7.89 -28.98
C ILE A 18 -57.86 6.64 -29.86
N PHE A 19 -57.84 5.47 -29.19
CA PHE A 19 -58.93 4.47 -29.33
C PHE A 19 -59.00 3.57 -28.07
N LEU A 20 -60.04 3.80 -27.30
CA LEU A 20 -60.63 2.87 -26.33
C LEU A 20 -61.74 2.08 -27.05
N GLN A 21 -61.81 0.77 -26.81
CA GLN A 21 -62.97 -0.15 -26.86
C GLN A 21 -62.44 -1.51 -27.33
N GLY A 22 -62.71 -2.65 -26.74
CA GLY A 22 -63.66 -3.04 -25.73
C GLY A 22 -63.61 -4.55 -25.55
N VAL A 23 -63.97 -4.97 -24.37
CA VAL A 23 -64.77 -6.14 -24.01
C VAL A 23 -64.20 -7.55 -24.23
N GLY A 24 -64.17 -8.31 -23.14
CA GLY A 24 -64.18 -9.77 -23.17
C GLY A 24 -63.74 -10.40 -21.83
N VAL A 25 -64.72 -10.57 -20.93
CA VAL A 25 -64.56 -11.34 -19.67
C VAL A 25 -64.55 -12.84 -20.03
N THR A 26 -63.56 -13.57 -19.51
CA THR A 26 -63.72 -14.97 -19.09
C THR A 26 -62.77 -15.24 -17.87
N ALA A 27 -63.42 -15.57 -16.78
CA ALA A 27 -62.82 -16.08 -15.57
C ALA A 27 -62.32 -17.52 -15.82
N GLY A 28 -61.04 -17.71 -15.49
CA GLY A 28 -60.41 -19.04 -15.42
C GLY A 28 -59.36 -19.03 -14.31
N ALA A 29 -59.75 -19.47 -13.13
CA ALA A 29 -58.81 -19.68 -12.02
C ALA A 29 -57.89 -20.86 -12.35
N PHE A 30 -56.61 -20.57 -12.55
CA PHE A 30 -55.56 -21.56 -12.43
C PHE A 30 -54.56 -21.07 -11.37
N LEU A 31 -54.75 -21.58 -10.15
CA LEU A 31 -53.73 -21.58 -9.11
C LEU A 31 -52.62 -22.55 -9.55
N LEU A 32 -51.60 -22.02 -10.19
CA LEU A 32 -50.29 -22.66 -10.28
C LEU A 32 -49.30 -21.77 -9.56
N GLY A 33 -48.81 -22.27 -8.41
CA GLY A 33 -47.81 -21.65 -7.61
C GLY A 33 -46.54 -21.37 -8.44
N SER A 34 -46.33 -20.11 -8.76
CA SER A 34 -45.04 -19.64 -9.22
C SER A 34 -44.09 -19.74 -8.02
N PRO A 35 -42.97 -20.43 -8.15
CA PRO A 35 -41.96 -20.28 -7.13
C PRO A 35 -41.56 -18.78 -7.11
N LEU A 36 -41.77 -18.11 -5.98
CA LEU A 36 -41.19 -16.82 -5.72
C LEU A 36 -39.69 -16.94 -5.97
N GLY A 37 -39.30 -16.57 -7.18
CA GLY A 37 -37.91 -16.39 -7.51
C GLY A 37 -37.33 -15.48 -6.42
N ARG A 38 -36.38 -15.99 -5.67
CA ARG A 38 -35.51 -15.15 -4.85
C ARG A 38 -35.08 -14.02 -5.76
N LEU A 39 -35.63 -12.83 -5.54
CA LEU A 39 -35.04 -11.60 -6.04
C LEU A 39 -33.64 -11.62 -5.51
N GLY A 40 -32.70 -12.02 -6.37
CA GLY A 40 -31.28 -11.92 -6.05
C GLY A 40 -31.05 -10.48 -5.65
N SER A 41 -30.74 -10.27 -4.40
CA SER A 41 -30.27 -8.98 -3.90
C SER A 41 -29.15 -8.56 -4.83
N ALA A 42 -29.35 -7.50 -5.60
CA ALA A 42 -28.30 -6.94 -6.43
C ALA A 42 -27.14 -6.64 -5.46
N GLN A 43 -26.06 -7.39 -5.62
CA GLN A 43 -24.89 -7.26 -4.76
C GLN A 43 -24.38 -5.84 -4.93
N THR A 44 -24.48 -5.02 -3.89
CA THR A 44 -24.01 -3.63 -3.93
C THR A 44 -22.50 -3.66 -4.12
N VAL A 45 -22.04 -3.22 -5.29
CA VAL A 45 -20.61 -3.09 -5.58
C VAL A 45 -20.06 -1.96 -4.74
N VAL A 46 -19.09 -2.27 -3.86
CA VAL A 46 -18.40 -1.28 -3.05
C VAL A 46 -17.16 -0.78 -3.81
N LYS A 47 -17.07 0.54 -3.96
CA LYS A 47 -15.87 1.18 -4.51
C LYS A 47 -14.82 1.34 -3.42
N VAL A 48 -13.55 1.10 -3.76
CA VAL A 48 -12.40 1.31 -2.89
C VAL A 48 -11.37 2.13 -3.64
N GLY A 49 -10.88 3.21 -3.04
CA GLY A 49 -9.80 4.00 -3.60
C GLY A 49 -8.45 3.31 -3.41
N THR A 50 -7.54 3.42 -4.37
CA THR A 50 -6.12 3.16 -4.14
C THR A 50 -5.33 4.40 -4.49
N LEU A 51 -4.46 4.81 -3.58
CA LEU A 51 -3.60 5.97 -3.72
C LEU A 51 -2.17 5.47 -3.79
N VAL A 52 -1.58 5.46 -4.99
CA VAL A 52 -0.31 4.79 -5.29
C VAL A 52 0.63 5.70 -6.06
N PRO A 53 1.96 5.58 -5.88
CA PRO A 53 2.94 6.44 -6.54
C PRO A 53 3.20 5.98 -7.97
N LEU A 54 2.31 6.31 -8.92
CA LEU A 54 2.50 5.97 -10.33
C LEU A 54 3.57 6.85 -10.98
N THR A 55 3.79 8.04 -10.42
CA THR A 55 4.84 8.99 -10.80
C THR A 55 5.62 9.46 -9.58
N GLY A 56 6.68 10.26 -9.80
CA GLY A 56 7.54 10.77 -8.73
C GLY A 56 8.65 9.82 -8.29
N PRO A 57 9.31 10.08 -7.15
CA PRO A 57 10.48 9.33 -6.69
C PRO A 57 10.27 7.84 -6.39
N LEU A 58 9.02 7.41 -6.17
CA LEU A 58 8.63 6.00 -5.97
C LEU A 58 7.97 5.35 -7.20
N ALA A 59 8.08 5.95 -8.37
CA ALA A 59 7.38 5.48 -9.59
C ALA A 59 7.68 4.02 -9.97
N GLU A 60 8.84 3.47 -9.59
CA GLU A 60 9.16 2.04 -9.79
C GLU A 60 8.17 1.12 -9.08
N PHE A 61 7.66 1.53 -7.91
CA PHE A 61 6.80 0.69 -7.06
C PHE A 61 5.32 0.75 -7.46
N GLY A 62 4.85 1.93 -7.87
CA GLY A 62 3.43 2.20 -8.11
C GLY A 62 2.70 1.22 -9.02
N PRO A 63 3.20 0.92 -10.24
CA PRO A 63 2.58 -0.03 -11.14
C PRO A 63 2.45 -1.45 -10.55
N ASN A 64 3.42 -1.86 -9.71
CA ASN A 64 3.42 -3.17 -9.08
C ASN A 64 2.47 -3.24 -7.88
N PHE A 65 2.34 -2.14 -7.12
CA PHE A 65 1.29 -2.01 -6.10
C PHE A 65 -0.10 -2.08 -6.72
N ARG A 66 -0.32 -1.37 -7.82
CA ARG A 66 -1.58 -1.46 -8.56
C ARG A 66 -1.90 -2.90 -8.97
N LYS A 67 -0.94 -3.63 -9.56
CA LYS A 67 -1.12 -5.03 -9.94
C LYS A 67 -1.45 -5.93 -8.74
N ALA A 68 -0.80 -5.72 -7.59
CA ALA A 68 -1.09 -6.48 -6.37
C ALA A 68 -2.51 -6.20 -5.84
N ALA A 69 -2.96 -4.94 -5.89
CA ALA A 69 -4.33 -4.57 -5.54
C ALA A 69 -5.36 -5.19 -6.49
N ASP A 70 -5.12 -5.12 -7.80
CA ASP A 70 -5.98 -5.71 -8.83
C ASP A 70 -6.07 -7.24 -8.69
N LEU A 71 -4.98 -7.91 -8.31
CA LEU A 71 -4.97 -9.35 -8.03
C LEU A 71 -5.87 -9.70 -6.84
N ALA A 72 -5.77 -8.95 -5.73
CA ALA A 72 -6.64 -9.16 -4.56
C ALA A 72 -8.11 -8.95 -4.90
N ALA A 73 -8.44 -7.88 -5.63
CA ALA A 73 -9.81 -7.62 -6.08
C ALA A 73 -10.33 -8.71 -7.03
N THR A 74 -9.47 -9.27 -7.89
CA THR A 74 -9.80 -10.41 -8.76
C THR A 74 -10.11 -11.65 -7.94
N HIS A 75 -9.26 -11.99 -6.96
CA HIS A 75 -9.49 -13.14 -6.10
C HIS A 75 -10.77 -13.00 -5.25
N LEU A 76 -11.06 -11.80 -4.73
CA LEU A 76 -12.33 -11.51 -4.05
C LEU A 76 -13.54 -11.71 -4.98
N LYS A 77 -13.43 -11.24 -6.22
CA LYS A 77 -14.49 -11.43 -7.23
C LYS A 77 -14.74 -12.90 -7.54
N ASP A 78 -13.67 -13.66 -7.73
CA ASP A 78 -13.74 -15.12 -7.97
C ASP A 78 -14.27 -15.88 -6.75
N ALA A 79 -14.03 -15.33 -5.54
CA ALA A 79 -14.62 -15.82 -4.30
C ALA A 79 -16.11 -15.46 -4.13
N GLY A 80 -16.64 -14.50 -4.88
CA GLY A 80 -18.04 -14.08 -4.83
C GLY A 80 -18.32 -12.69 -4.24
N LEU A 81 -17.28 -11.87 -4.03
CA LEU A 81 -17.41 -10.49 -3.57
C LEU A 81 -16.73 -9.53 -4.56
N THR A 82 -17.50 -8.60 -5.12
CA THR A 82 -16.94 -7.60 -6.05
C THR A 82 -16.61 -6.30 -5.35
N LEU A 83 -15.32 -5.94 -5.34
CA LEU A 83 -14.84 -4.58 -5.07
C LEU A 83 -14.51 -3.90 -6.40
N GLN A 84 -14.88 -2.64 -6.55
CA GLN A 84 -14.46 -1.81 -7.67
C GLN A 84 -13.31 -0.91 -7.22
N LEU A 85 -12.09 -1.18 -7.68
CA LEU A 85 -10.96 -0.32 -7.38
C LEU A 85 -10.97 0.93 -8.26
N VAL A 86 -10.69 2.07 -7.64
CA VAL A 86 -10.48 3.38 -8.30
C VAL A 86 -9.07 3.83 -7.98
N HIS A 87 -8.18 3.72 -8.97
CA HIS A 87 -6.77 4.05 -8.80
C HIS A 87 -6.53 5.54 -8.99
N ALA A 88 -5.70 6.12 -8.11
CA ALA A 88 -5.24 7.49 -8.20
C ALA A 88 -3.71 7.55 -8.00
N ASP A 89 -3.05 8.44 -8.73
CA ASP A 89 -1.63 8.74 -8.56
C ASP A 89 -1.45 9.73 -7.41
N ASP A 90 -0.53 9.44 -6.49
CA ASP A 90 -0.14 10.35 -5.41
C ASP A 90 1.10 11.19 -5.75
N GLU A 91 1.72 10.92 -6.90
CA GLU A 91 2.94 11.57 -7.38
C GLU A 91 4.12 11.53 -6.37
N THR A 92 4.04 10.66 -5.37
CA THR A 92 4.93 10.64 -4.20
C THR A 92 4.99 12.00 -3.49
N SER A 93 3.91 12.75 -3.49
CA SER A 93 3.84 14.14 -2.99
C SER A 93 2.54 14.42 -2.24
N ALA A 94 2.63 15.13 -1.11
CA ALA A 94 1.50 15.37 -0.23
C ALA A 94 0.37 16.20 -0.90
N ILE A 95 0.71 17.26 -1.65
CA ILE A 95 -0.28 18.16 -2.23
C ILE A 95 -1.16 17.49 -3.29
N PRO A 96 -0.60 16.84 -4.35
CA PRO A 96 -1.41 16.10 -5.31
C PRO A 96 -2.15 14.92 -4.68
N ALA A 97 -1.55 14.22 -3.71
CA ALA A 97 -2.17 13.11 -3.01
C ALA A 97 -3.43 13.52 -2.23
N VAL A 98 -3.38 14.65 -1.50
CA VAL A 98 -4.55 15.21 -0.80
C VAL A 98 -5.66 15.57 -1.79
N ALA A 99 -5.32 16.16 -2.94
CA ALA A 99 -6.30 16.46 -3.98
C ALA A 99 -6.91 15.18 -4.58
N ALA A 100 -6.09 14.17 -4.86
CA ALA A 100 -6.52 12.86 -5.37
C ALA A 100 -7.42 12.12 -4.36
N ALA A 101 -7.05 12.12 -3.07
CA ALA A 101 -7.86 11.52 -2.01
C ALA A 101 -9.23 12.20 -1.87
N ARG A 102 -9.28 13.53 -1.93
CA ARG A 102 -10.56 14.27 -1.94
C ARG A 102 -11.42 13.89 -3.13
N LYS A 103 -10.85 13.75 -4.33
CA LYS A 103 -11.59 13.30 -5.51
C LYS A 103 -12.16 11.89 -5.31
N LEU A 104 -11.37 10.96 -4.79
CA LEU A 104 -11.83 9.60 -4.47
C LEU A 104 -13.03 9.62 -3.52
N ILE A 105 -13.03 10.49 -2.52
CA ILE A 105 -14.10 10.59 -1.52
C ILE A 105 -15.29 11.38 -2.06
N ASP A 106 -15.06 12.58 -2.60
CA ASP A 106 -16.15 13.51 -2.93
C ASP A 106 -16.84 13.16 -4.24
N VAL A 107 -16.11 12.63 -5.22
CA VAL A 107 -16.63 12.28 -6.55
C VAL A 107 -16.93 10.80 -6.67
N ASP A 108 -15.94 9.95 -6.34
CA ASP A 108 -16.07 8.51 -6.52
C ASP A 108 -16.82 7.83 -5.36
N LYS A 109 -16.98 8.55 -4.21
CA LYS A 109 -17.70 8.10 -3.01
C LYS A 109 -17.14 6.83 -2.39
N VAL A 110 -15.80 6.72 -2.33
CA VAL A 110 -15.17 5.57 -1.71
C VAL A 110 -15.25 5.64 -0.17
N PRO A 111 -15.66 4.59 0.53
CA PRO A 111 -15.64 4.51 1.99
C PRO A 111 -14.27 4.19 2.57
N ALA A 112 -13.34 3.73 1.74
CA ALA A 112 -11.99 3.37 2.17
C ALA A 112 -10.96 3.64 1.07
N ILE A 113 -9.71 3.93 1.48
CA ILE A 113 -8.55 4.14 0.61
C ILE A 113 -7.42 3.20 1.06
N VAL A 114 -6.83 2.45 0.13
CA VAL A 114 -5.56 1.75 0.33
C VAL A 114 -4.42 2.64 -0.18
N GLY A 115 -3.48 2.95 0.69
CA GLY A 115 -2.36 3.89 0.44
C GLY A 115 -2.36 5.03 1.46
N ALA A 116 -1.49 6.03 1.29
CA ALA A 116 -0.42 6.07 0.31
C ALA A 116 0.76 5.17 0.74
N ALA A 117 1.75 5.06 -0.13
CA ALA A 117 2.94 4.29 0.18
C ALA A 117 3.95 5.07 1.03
N ALA A 118 4.23 6.32 0.70
CA ALA A 118 5.17 7.17 1.43
C ALA A 118 4.54 7.76 2.69
N SER A 119 5.23 7.68 3.85
CA SER A 119 4.73 8.23 5.12
C SER A 119 4.50 9.74 5.06
N GLY A 120 5.36 10.49 4.31
CA GLY A 120 5.17 11.93 4.05
C GLY A 120 3.93 12.28 3.23
N VAL A 121 3.33 11.28 2.59
CA VAL A 121 2.06 11.40 1.83
C VAL A 121 0.88 10.89 2.66
N THR A 122 1.05 9.75 3.31
CA THR A 122 -0.01 9.11 4.13
C THR A 122 -0.49 10.02 5.26
N ILE A 123 0.45 10.63 6.02
CA ILE A 123 0.10 11.48 7.16
C ILE A 123 -0.74 12.69 6.75
N PRO A 124 -0.34 13.53 5.78
CA PRO A 124 -1.16 14.65 5.33
C PRO A 124 -2.53 14.25 4.77
N VAL A 125 -2.63 13.11 4.07
CA VAL A 125 -3.91 12.58 3.59
C VAL A 125 -4.78 12.14 4.77
N ALA A 126 -4.21 11.46 5.75
CA ALA A 126 -4.93 11.03 6.95
C ALA A 126 -5.49 12.22 7.73
N GLU A 127 -4.64 13.19 8.05
CA GLU A 127 -5.00 14.35 8.88
C GLU A 127 -6.02 15.28 8.22
N SER A 128 -5.88 15.51 6.90
CA SER A 128 -6.67 16.54 6.22
C SER A 128 -7.87 16.01 5.42
N VAL A 129 -7.96 14.69 5.21
CA VAL A 129 -9.00 14.10 4.34
C VAL A 129 -9.67 12.89 4.97
N THR A 130 -8.95 11.78 5.20
CA THR A 130 -9.59 10.50 5.53
C THR A 130 -10.12 10.46 6.95
N ILE A 131 -9.35 10.87 7.96
CA ILE A 131 -9.80 10.91 9.36
C ILE A 131 -10.97 11.89 9.57
N PRO A 132 -10.89 13.17 9.11
CA PRO A 132 -12.04 14.07 9.21
C PRO A 132 -13.26 13.59 8.44
N GLY A 133 -13.07 12.94 7.29
CA GLY A 133 -14.13 12.39 6.45
C GLY A 133 -14.70 11.05 6.93
N GLN A 134 -14.16 10.48 8.00
CA GLN A 134 -14.50 9.14 8.49
C GLN A 134 -14.37 8.05 7.40
N VAL A 135 -13.36 8.19 6.55
CA VAL A 135 -12.98 7.22 5.51
C VAL A 135 -11.81 6.41 6.04
N LEU A 136 -11.92 5.08 5.99
CA LEU A 136 -10.84 4.21 6.44
C LEU A 136 -9.63 4.31 5.50
N GLN A 137 -8.44 4.48 6.06
CA GLN A 137 -7.18 4.47 5.30
C GLN A 137 -6.29 3.32 5.78
N ILE A 138 -5.84 2.48 4.84
CA ILE A 138 -4.88 1.41 5.11
C ILE A 138 -3.64 1.63 4.25
N SER A 139 -2.53 2.03 4.85
CA SER A 139 -1.26 2.11 4.14
C SER A 139 -0.59 0.75 4.00
N ASN A 140 -0.15 0.44 2.80
CA ASN A 140 0.61 -0.78 2.52
C ASN A 140 2.11 -0.65 2.81
N ALA A 141 2.66 0.58 2.90
CA ALA A 141 4.10 0.79 2.89
C ALA A 141 4.60 1.96 3.77
N SER A 142 3.72 2.66 4.50
CA SER A 142 4.14 3.77 5.36
C SER A 142 4.66 3.28 6.69
N THR A 143 5.97 3.28 6.83
CA THR A 143 6.69 2.67 7.96
C THR A 143 7.05 3.62 9.08
N SER A 144 6.89 4.95 8.89
CA SER A 144 7.26 5.92 9.93
C SER A 144 6.64 5.60 11.29
N PRO A 145 7.42 5.67 12.39
CA PRO A 145 6.88 5.54 13.74
C PRO A 145 5.84 6.60 14.11
N LEU A 146 5.79 7.72 13.39
CA LEU A 146 4.81 8.78 13.63
C LEU A 146 3.37 8.36 13.32
N LEU A 147 3.17 7.36 12.45
CA LEU A 147 1.81 6.84 12.19
C LEU A 147 1.21 6.24 13.45
N THR A 148 2.00 5.45 14.22
CA THR A 148 1.56 4.80 15.46
C THR A 148 1.00 5.79 16.49
N VAL A 149 1.56 7.00 16.52
CA VAL A 149 1.24 8.02 17.53
C VAL A 149 0.58 9.27 16.92
N LEU A 150 -0.05 9.13 15.74
CA LEU A 150 -0.64 10.26 15.03
C LEU A 150 -1.76 10.91 15.86
N PRO A 151 -1.60 12.16 16.35
CA PRO A 151 -2.57 12.77 17.25
C PRO A 151 -3.97 12.89 16.62
N ALA A 152 -4.04 13.08 15.31
CA ALA A 152 -5.31 13.20 14.59
C ALA A 152 -6.13 11.91 14.62
N ASP A 153 -5.48 10.74 14.76
CA ASP A 153 -6.16 9.43 14.77
C ASP A 153 -6.44 8.90 16.18
N GLN A 154 -5.84 9.48 17.21
CA GLN A 154 -6.05 9.04 18.59
C GLN A 154 -7.54 9.02 18.98
N GLY A 155 -8.03 7.83 19.32
CA GLY A 155 -9.43 7.58 19.66
C GLY A 155 -10.41 7.63 18.48
N ARG A 156 -9.91 7.72 17.24
CA ARG A 156 -10.71 7.71 16.01
C ARG A 156 -10.57 6.42 15.23
N ASP A 157 -9.36 5.86 15.14
CA ASP A 157 -9.06 4.55 14.58
C ASP A 157 -9.41 4.42 13.08
N PHE A 158 -8.98 5.40 12.27
CA PHE A 158 -9.20 5.43 10.83
C PHE A 158 -7.93 5.20 10.00
N LEU A 159 -6.74 5.16 10.65
CA LEU A 159 -5.48 4.92 9.99
C LEU A 159 -4.88 3.58 10.43
N PHE A 160 -4.69 2.69 9.46
CA PHE A 160 -4.08 1.37 9.64
C PHE A 160 -2.91 1.20 8.68
N ARG A 161 -2.05 0.22 8.93
CA ARG A 161 -1.02 -0.21 7.98
C ARG A 161 -0.79 -1.72 8.03
N THR A 162 -0.56 -2.32 6.86
CA THR A 162 -0.22 -3.74 6.72
C THR A 162 1.28 -3.99 6.71
N CYS A 163 2.11 -2.94 6.88
CA CYS A 163 3.56 -3.03 7.02
C CYS A 163 4.00 -2.68 8.46
N PRO A 164 5.14 -3.22 8.95
CA PRO A 164 5.66 -2.91 10.28
C PRO A 164 6.26 -1.50 10.35
N SER A 165 6.49 -1.05 11.58
CA SER A 165 7.12 0.24 11.86
C SER A 165 8.64 0.22 11.65
N ASP A 166 9.23 1.34 11.21
CA ASP A 166 10.67 1.61 11.18
C ASP A 166 11.32 1.55 12.55
N ALA A 167 10.53 1.61 13.63
CA ALA A 167 11.02 1.31 14.97
C ALA A 167 11.67 -0.09 15.08
N LEU A 168 11.28 -1.02 14.21
CA LEU A 168 11.89 -2.35 14.11
C LEU A 168 13.00 -2.37 13.05
N GLN A 169 12.75 -1.82 11.86
CA GLN A 169 13.70 -1.85 10.75
C GLN A 169 15.03 -1.14 11.10
N GLY A 170 14.98 0.02 11.70
CA GLY A 170 16.18 0.76 12.10
C GLY A 170 17.03 0.02 13.13
N VAL A 171 16.40 -0.80 14.00
CA VAL A 171 17.13 -1.67 14.94
C VAL A 171 17.96 -2.70 14.20
N VAL A 172 17.39 -3.35 13.20
CA VAL A 172 18.07 -4.37 12.38
C VAL A 172 19.16 -3.73 11.51
N LEU A 173 18.88 -2.55 10.92
CA LEU A 173 19.85 -1.84 10.10
C LEU A 173 21.12 -1.48 10.91
N GLY A 174 20.95 -0.99 12.16
CA GLY A 174 22.09 -0.72 13.05
C GLY A 174 22.84 -1.98 13.47
N LYS A 175 22.14 -3.12 13.64
CA LYS A 175 22.76 -4.43 13.88
C LYS A 175 23.62 -4.87 12.69
N VAL A 176 23.07 -4.79 11.48
CA VAL A 176 23.78 -5.12 10.23
C VAL A 176 25.03 -4.27 10.05
N ALA A 177 24.97 -2.97 10.34
CA ALA A 177 26.13 -2.09 10.27
C ALA A 177 27.29 -2.57 11.15
N VAL A 178 26.99 -3.01 12.38
CA VAL A 178 28.01 -3.53 13.33
C VAL A 178 28.50 -4.91 12.90
N GLU A 179 27.64 -5.79 12.42
CA GLU A 179 28.03 -7.11 11.87
C GLU A 179 29.01 -6.97 10.70
N LEU A 180 28.83 -5.93 9.87
CA LEU A 180 29.75 -5.57 8.78
C LEU A 180 31.00 -4.84 9.27
N GLN A 181 31.19 -4.75 10.60
CA GLN A 181 32.36 -4.16 11.28
C GLN A 181 32.55 -2.65 11.02
N TYR A 182 31.53 -1.93 10.58
CA TYR A 182 31.58 -0.47 10.47
C TYR A 182 31.64 0.16 11.85
N LYS A 183 32.53 1.14 12.03
CA LYS A 183 32.73 1.93 13.28
C LYS A 183 32.07 3.29 13.17
N THR A 184 32.09 3.87 11.98
CA THR A 184 31.48 5.16 11.68
C THR A 184 30.53 5.04 10.49
N ALA A 185 29.42 5.74 10.57
CA ALA A 185 28.46 5.82 9.47
C ALA A 185 27.99 7.28 9.28
N ALA A 186 27.58 7.62 8.09
CA ALA A 186 26.74 8.76 7.82
C ALA A 186 25.40 8.29 7.22
N ALA A 187 24.37 9.12 7.29
CA ALA A 187 23.11 8.88 6.63
C ALA A 187 22.76 10.05 5.71
N ILE A 188 22.38 9.75 4.46
CA ILE A 188 21.60 10.64 3.60
C ILE A 188 20.16 10.13 3.63
N TYR A 189 19.20 11.02 3.92
CA TYR A 189 17.81 10.60 4.04
C TYR A 189 16.85 11.62 3.43
N VAL A 190 15.73 11.12 2.91
CA VAL A 190 14.65 11.99 2.42
C VAL A 190 14.02 12.74 3.60
N ASN A 191 13.89 14.08 3.47
CA ASN A 191 13.43 14.97 4.54
C ASN A 191 11.92 14.91 4.74
N ASN A 192 11.45 13.77 5.23
CA ASN A 192 10.06 13.53 5.55
C ASN A 192 9.93 12.55 6.74
N PRO A 193 8.71 12.27 7.23
CA PRO A 193 8.49 11.37 8.37
C PRO A 193 9.11 9.98 8.25
N TYR A 194 9.19 9.42 7.02
CA TYR A 194 9.85 8.13 6.78
C TYR A 194 11.36 8.25 6.95
N GLY A 195 12.00 9.08 6.13
CA GLY A 195 13.47 9.15 6.12
C GLY A 195 14.06 9.60 7.45
N GLN A 196 13.44 10.60 8.10
CA GLN A 196 13.85 11.05 9.41
C GLN A 196 13.67 9.96 10.46
N GLY A 197 12.49 9.30 10.49
CA GLY A 197 12.17 8.26 11.48
C GLY A 197 13.15 7.09 11.40
N LEU A 198 13.39 6.56 10.21
CA LEU A 198 14.32 5.45 10.00
C LEU A 198 15.77 5.84 10.31
N ALA A 199 16.21 7.04 9.89
CA ALA A 199 17.57 7.53 10.18
C ALA A 199 17.83 7.68 11.69
N GLU A 200 16.85 8.18 12.45
CA GLU A 200 16.94 8.28 13.90
C GLU A 200 16.99 6.90 14.58
N GLN A 201 16.17 5.95 14.15
CA GLN A 201 16.19 4.57 14.68
C GLN A 201 17.51 3.86 14.34
N PHE A 202 18.00 4.02 13.11
CA PHE A 202 19.33 3.54 12.72
C PHE A 202 20.42 4.12 13.63
N LYS A 203 20.42 5.43 13.84
CA LYS A 203 21.37 6.10 14.74
C LYS A 203 21.35 5.48 16.14
N ARG A 204 20.17 5.42 16.77
CA ARG A 204 20.01 4.87 18.13
C ARG A 204 20.55 3.43 18.22
N SER A 205 20.18 2.60 17.24
CA SER A 205 20.58 1.20 17.19
C SER A 205 22.09 1.04 16.98
N PHE A 206 22.66 1.79 16.06
CA PHE A 206 24.09 1.72 15.73
C PHE A 206 24.93 2.21 16.89
N GLU A 207 24.59 3.35 17.49
CA GLU A 207 25.32 3.95 18.64
C GLU A 207 25.20 3.08 19.89
N LYS A 208 24.03 2.51 20.18
CA LYS A 208 23.85 1.54 21.29
C LYS A 208 24.75 0.31 21.17
N ARG A 209 25.17 -0.03 19.95
CA ARG A 209 26.08 -1.15 19.66
C ARG A 209 27.55 -0.76 19.50
N GLY A 210 27.89 0.49 19.85
CA GLY A 210 29.28 1.01 19.86
C GLY A 210 29.74 1.61 18.54
N GLY A 211 28.86 1.76 17.55
CA GLY A 211 29.12 2.57 16.36
C GLY A 211 28.96 4.07 16.64
N LYS A 212 29.35 4.91 15.69
CA LYS A 212 29.17 6.36 15.74
C LYS A 212 28.57 6.88 14.44
N LEU A 213 27.40 7.50 14.51
CA LEU A 213 26.83 8.22 13.37
C LEU A 213 27.44 9.63 13.32
N VAL A 214 28.27 9.92 12.32
CA VAL A 214 29.00 11.17 12.21
C VAL A 214 28.25 12.28 11.48
N ALA A 215 27.29 11.92 10.62
CA ALA A 215 26.43 12.88 9.92
C ALA A 215 25.03 12.31 9.64
N MET A 216 24.03 13.18 9.73
CA MET A 216 22.67 12.95 9.25
C MET A 216 22.30 14.09 8.30
N VAL A 217 22.20 13.81 7.02
CA VAL A 217 22.05 14.83 5.97
C VAL A 217 20.71 14.64 5.27
N PRO A 218 19.74 15.53 5.50
CA PRO A 218 18.48 15.51 4.76
C PRO A 218 18.66 16.00 3.32
N HIS A 219 17.87 15.44 2.40
CA HIS A 219 17.62 15.97 1.07
C HIS A 219 16.13 16.21 0.87
N ASP A 220 15.78 17.07 -0.09
CA ASP A 220 14.40 17.41 -0.40
C ASP A 220 13.60 16.18 -0.89
N GLU A 221 12.28 16.19 -0.68
CA GLU A 221 11.36 15.19 -1.25
C GLU A 221 11.22 15.32 -2.78
N ALA A 222 11.36 16.54 -3.31
CA ALA A 222 11.40 16.76 -4.73
C ALA A 222 12.70 16.23 -5.34
N LEU A 223 12.60 15.63 -6.53
CA LEU A 223 13.79 15.19 -7.25
C LEU A 223 14.66 16.39 -7.63
N ALA A 224 15.94 16.31 -7.26
CA ALA A 224 16.93 17.28 -7.65
C ALA A 224 17.83 16.71 -8.78
N PRO A 225 18.38 17.57 -9.65
CA PRO A 225 19.29 17.12 -10.70
C PRO A 225 20.64 16.62 -10.16
N THR A 226 20.99 16.97 -8.93
CA THR A 226 22.25 16.59 -8.26
C THR A 226 22.12 16.66 -6.74
N TYR A 227 22.87 15.83 -6.03
CA TYR A 227 22.97 15.76 -4.57
C TYR A 227 24.42 15.90 -4.08
N VAL A 228 25.31 16.46 -4.90
CA VAL A 228 26.73 16.62 -4.56
C VAL A 228 26.95 17.44 -3.30
N ALA A 229 26.09 18.43 -3.00
CA ALA A 229 26.18 19.22 -1.78
C ALA A 229 25.89 18.36 -0.53
N GLU A 230 24.88 17.51 -0.58
CA GLU A 230 24.50 16.56 0.45
C GLU A 230 25.59 15.50 0.65
N LEU A 231 26.12 14.95 -0.43
CA LEU A 231 27.22 13.99 -0.41
C LEU A 231 28.47 14.57 0.28
N ARG A 232 28.88 15.79 -0.06
CA ARG A 232 30.03 16.44 0.56
C ARG A 232 29.85 16.61 2.06
N ARG A 233 28.66 17.01 2.50
CA ARG A 233 28.34 17.12 3.94
C ARG A 233 28.38 15.76 4.63
N ALA A 234 27.80 14.72 4.01
CA ALA A 234 27.73 13.40 4.58
C ALA A 234 29.11 12.73 4.76
N VAL A 235 30.05 12.99 3.83
CA VAL A 235 31.36 12.35 3.86
C VAL A 235 32.49 13.23 4.47
N GLN A 236 32.17 14.38 5.01
CA GLN A 236 33.13 15.32 5.57
C GLN A 236 34.03 14.67 6.63
N ASP A 237 33.46 13.88 7.52
CA ASP A 237 34.15 13.18 8.60
C ASP A 237 34.62 11.77 8.20
N LYS A 238 34.66 11.47 6.90
CA LYS A 238 35.15 10.21 6.32
C LYS A 238 34.54 8.96 6.96
N PRO A 239 33.21 8.79 6.94
CA PRO A 239 32.56 7.60 7.49
C PRO A 239 32.97 6.32 6.75
N ASP A 240 32.92 5.18 7.45
CA ASP A 240 33.17 3.88 6.86
C ASP A 240 32.11 3.50 5.82
N VAL A 241 30.86 3.95 6.05
CA VAL A 241 29.70 3.62 5.26
C VAL A 241 28.68 4.76 5.20
N LEU A 242 27.95 4.87 4.09
CA LEU A 242 26.81 5.78 3.91
C LEU A 242 25.50 5.00 3.90
N ALA A 243 24.62 5.25 4.85
CA ALA A 243 23.27 4.74 4.85
C ALA A 243 22.40 5.57 3.86
N ALA A 244 21.84 4.88 2.88
CA ALA A 244 21.02 5.46 1.83
C ALA A 244 19.54 5.30 2.19
N ILE A 245 18.97 6.22 2.96
CA ILE A 245 17.60 6.16 3.48
C ILE A 245 16.71 7.07 2.61
N SER A 246 16.28 6.55 1.46
CA SER A 246 15.67 7.36 0.41
C SER A 246 14.78 6.52 -0.50
N TYR A 247 14.32 7.12 -1.58
CA TYR A 247 13.54 6.47 -2.63
C TYR A 247 14.41 6.20 -3.87
N PRO A 248 14.02 5.26 -4.77
CA PRO A 248 14.85 4.86 -5.90
C PRO A 248 15.23 6.03 -6.81
N GLY A 249 14.28 6.96 -7.05
CA GLY A 249 14.53 8.12 -7.91
C GLY A 249 15.66 9.02 -7.39
N HIS A 250 15.71 9.29 -6.09
CA HIS A 250 16.78 10.08 -5.46
C HIS A 250 18.08 9.27 -5.37
N ALA A 251 17.97 8.02 -4.88
CA ALA A 251 19.14 7.17 -4.62
C ALA A 251 19.92 6.89 -5.90
N SER A 252 19.24 6.66 -7.02
CA SER A 252 19.87 6.44 -8.32
C SER A 252 20.76 7.62 -8.77
N ILE A 253 20.44 8.83 -8.36
CA ILE A 253 21.23 10.01 -8.69
C ILE A 253 22.44 10.10 -7.76
N TYR A 254 22.23 10.20 -6.43
CA TYR A 254 23.33 10.46 -5.52
C TYR A 254 24.29 9.28 -5.34
N LEU A 255 23.85 8.03 -5.49
CA LEU A 255 24.74 6.88 -5.44
C LEU A 255 25.69 6.84 -6.65
N ARG A 256 25.18 7.15 -7.84
CA ARG A 256 26.01 7.32 -9.04
C ARG A 256 27.01 8.46 -8.84
N GLU A 257 26.55 9.64 -8.39
CA GLU A 257 27.43 10.79 -8.11
C GLU A 257 28.49 10.47 -7.05
N ALA A 258 28.12 9.68 -6.01
CA ALA A 258 29.06 9.26 -4.96
C ALA A 258 30.19 8.40 -5.52
N LEU A 259 29.89 7.49 -6.44
CA LEU A 259 30.86 6.62 -7.08
C LEU A 259 31.72 7.38 -8.11
N GLU A 260 31.10 8.15 -9.00
CA GLU A 260 31.79 8.94 -10.03
C GLU A 260 32.71 10.01 -9.43
N GLY A 261 32.24 10.70 -8.40
CA GLY A 261 33.00 11.71 -7.67
C GLY A 261 34.00 11.14 -6.67
N ASN A 262 34.04 9.80 -6.50
CA ASN A 262 34.88 9.09 -5.53
C ASN A 262 34.70 9.60 -4.10
N TYR A 263 33.47 10.00 -3.73
CA TYR A 263 33.15 10.50 -2.37
C TYR A 263 33.15 9.37 -1.36
N ILE A 264 32.44 8.26 -1.64
CA ILE A 264 32.36 7.05 -0.82
C ILE A 264 31.94 5.87 -1.70
N LYS A 265 32.35 4.64 -1.32
CA LYS A 265 32.08 3.43 -2.10
C LYS A 265 31.33 2.34 -1.34
N ARG A 266 31.06 2.53 -0.06
CA ARG A 266 30.35 1.57 0.79
C ARG A 266 29.01 2.15 1.21
N PHE A 267 27.96 1.39 0.97
CA PHE A 267 26.59 1.82 1.26
C PHE A 267 25.86 0.77 2.08
N LEU A 268 24.93 1.24 2.92
CA LEU A 268 23.88 0.46 3.53
C LEU A 268 22.54 0.93 2.97
N PHE A 269 21.64 0.01 2.74
CA PHE A 269 20.36 0.25 2.09
C PHE A 269 19.18 -0.03 3.02
N CYS A 270 18.02 0.48 2.65
CA CYS A 270 16.77 0.27 3.33
C CYS A 270 15.68 -0.22 2.34
N ASP A 271 14.48 -0.35 2.81
CA ASP A 271 13.30 -0.74 2.02
C ASP A 271 13.06 0.18 0.82
N GLY A 272 13.12 1.51 1.02
CA GLY A 272 12.95 2.49 -0.04
C GLY A 272 14.05 2.45 -1.11
N THR A 273 15.19 1.84 -0.83
CA THR A 273 16.29 1.64 -1.78
C THR A 273 16.48 0.16 -2.21
N LYS A 274 15.56 -0.72 -1.82
CA LYS A 274 15.49 -2.11 -2.30
C LYS A 274 14.92 -2.14 -3.73
N SER A 275 15.77 -1.81 -4.71
CA SER A 275 15.36 -1.48 -6.07
C SER A 275 16.41 -1.94 -7.09
N LEU A 276 15.95 -2.46 -8.23
CA LEU A 276 16.82 -2.79 -9.36
C LEU A 276 17.27 -1.53 -10.12
N GLU A 277 16.54 -0.43 -10.03
CA GLU A 277 16.99 0.86 -10.58
C GLU A 277 18.23 1.36 -9.86
N VAL A 278 18.31 1.16 -8.54
CA VAL A 278 19.51 1.47 -7.73
C VAL A 278 20.70 0.64 -8.19
N VAL A 279 20.54 -0.67 -8.38
CA VAL A 279 21.60 -1.55 -8.92
C VAL A 279 22.08 -1.04 -10.28
N LYS A 280 21.14 -0.72 -11.15
CA LYS A 280 21.43 -0.23 -12.51
C LYS A 280 22.19 1.10 -12.50
N ALA A 281 21.82 2.01 -11.59
CA ALA A 281 22.47 3.32 -11.44
C ALA A 281 23.90 3.22 -10.90
N MET A 282 24.14 2.30 -9.96
CA MET A 282 25.47 2.05 -9.40
C MET A 282 26.36 1.20 -10.28
N GLY A 283 25.78 0.35 -11.13
CA GLY A 283 26.42 -0.77 -11.81
C GLY A 283 26.56 -2.00 -10.90
N GLU A 284 26.26 -3.17 -11.43
CA GLU A 284 26.21 -4.45 -10.70
C GLU A 284 27.48 -4.72 -9.87
N LYS A 285 28.66 -4.49 -10.47
CA LYS A 285 29.95 -4.70 -9.82
C LYS A 285 30.15 -3.83 -8.57
N ASN A 286 29.65 -2.59 -8.60
CA ASN A 286 29.77 -1.69 -7.45
C ASN A 286 28.74 -2.00 -6.35
N ALA A 287 27.58 -2.53 -6.74
CA ALA A 287 26.52 -2.91 -5.81
C ALA A 287 26.77 -4.26 -5.12
N GLU A 288 27.62 -5.12 -5.72
CA GLU A 288 27.84 -6.51 -5.30
C GLU A 288 28.17 -6.64 -3.82
N GLY A 289 27.42 -7.50 -3.12
CA GLY A 289 27.56 -7.80 -1.71
C GLY A 289 27.07 -6.74 -0.73
N MET A 290 26.64 -5.58 -1.21
CA MET A 290 26.07 -4.53 -0.33
C MET A 290 24.73 -4.94 0.22
N MET A 291 24.51 -4.62 1.49
CA MET A 291 23.35 -5.10 2.26
C MET A 291 22.37 -3.99 2.59
N GLY A 292 21.14 -4.40 2.83
CA GLY A 292 20.07 -3.52 3.32
C GLY A 292 19.05 -4.28 4.16
N THR A 293 18.11 -3.53 4.70
CA THR A 293 16.95 -4.08 5.44
C THR A 293 15.65 -3.62 4.81
N ALA A 294 14.60 -4.41 5.00
CA ALA A 294 13.24 -4.06 4.61
C ALA A 294 12.25 -4.83 5.49
N PRO A 295 10.99 -4.41 5.61
CA PRO A 295 9.94 -5.30 6.07
C PRO A 295 9.94 -6.59 5.26
N GLY A 296 9.96 -7.72 5.95
CA GLY A 296 9.98 -9.04 5.36
C GLY A 296 8.59 -9.67 5.36
N SER A 297 8.30 -10.47 4.35
CA SER A 297 7.14 -11.35 4.38
C SER A 297 7.53 -12.66 5.07
N VAL A 298 6.64 -13.19 5.89
CA VAL A 298 6.82 -14.53 6.44
C VAL A 298 6.68 -15.53 5.29
N LEU A 299 7.61 -16.46 5.15
CA LEU A 299 7.60 -17.48 4.09
C LEU A 299 6.55 -18.57 4.40
N THR A 300 5.30 -18.16 4.43
CA THR A 300 4.12 -18.98 4.69
C THR A 300 3.52 -19.56 3.40
N SER A 301 2.51 -20.40 3.56
CA SER A 301 1.67 -20.82 2.43
C SER A 301 1.03 -19.64 1.73
N GLY A 302 0.60 -18.61 2.49
CA GLY A 302 0.02 -17.38 1.94
C GLY A 302 0.98 -16.60 1.04
N TYR A 303 2.24 -16.46 1.46
CA TYR A 303 3.28 -15.87 0.61
C TYR A 303 3.46 -16.65 -0.70
N ASN A 304 3.56 -17.99 -0.62
CA ASN A 304 3.73 -18.85 -1.79
C ASN A 304 2.54 -18.74 -2.76
N VAL A 305 1.30 -18.65 -2.24
CA VAL A 305 0.10 -18.44 -3.05
C VAL A 305 0.17 -17.10 -3.78
N PHE A 306 0.52 -16.01 -3.08
CA PHE A 306 0.68 -14.71 -3.71
C PHE A 306 1.71 -14.72 -4.85
N ILE A 307 2.90 -15.27 -4.60
CA ILE A 307 3.97 -15.34 -5.61
C ILE A 307 3.51 -16.15 -6.84
N ALA A 308 2.88 -17.31 -6.63
CA ALA A 308 2.40 -18.15 -7.71
C ALA A 308 1.30 -17.46 -8.54
N GLU A 309 0.29 -16.87 -7.89
CA GLU A 309 -0.83 -16.22 -8.57
C GLU A 309 -0.43 -14.90 -9.22
N TYR A 310 0.47 -14.11 -8.60
CA TYR A 310 1.02 -12.91 -9.22
C TYR A 310 1.83 -13.27 -10.48
N GLY A 311 2.71 -14.29 -10.37
CA GLY A 311 3.49 -14.78 -11.51
C GLY A 311 2.60 -15.27 -12.66
N LYS A 312 1.53 -15.99 -12.34
CA LYS A 312 0.55 -16.44 -13.33
C LYS A 312 -0.19 -15.29 -14.01
N ALA A 313 -0.55 -14.25 -13.25
CA ALA A 313 -1.32 -13.10 -13.77
C ALA A 313 -0.47 -12.10 -14.56
N TYR A 314 0.78 -11.87 -14.12
CA TYR A 314 1.59 -10.74 -14.60
C TYR A 314 3.01 -11.13 -15.05
N GLY A 315 3.37 -12.39 -14.98
CA GLY A 315 4.71 -12.88 -15.29
C GLY A 315 5.63 -12.90 -14.06
N GLU A 316 6.84 -12.35 -14.18
CA GLU A 316 7.80 -12.35 -13.09
C GLU A 316 7.35 -11.45 -11.92
N VAL A 317 7.57 -11.94 -10.71
CA VAL A 317 7.36 -11.15 -9.49
C VAL A 317 8.60 -10.29 -9.26
N PRO A 318 8.50 -8.95 -9.30
CA PRO A 318 9.66 -8.11 -9.04
C PRO A 318 10.07 -8.19 -7.56
N PRO A 319 11.37 -8.12 -7.24
CA PRO A 319 11.87 -8.23 -5.88
C PRO A 319 11.67 -6.93 -5.06
N LEU A 320 10.50 -6.33 -5.20
CA LEU A 320 10.13 -5.09 -4.52
C LEU A 320 9.44 -5.37 -3.19
N PRO A 321 9.63 -4.54 -2.16
CA PRO A 321 8.92 -4.67 -0.90
C PRO A 321 7.44 -4.28 -1.05
N TYR A 322 6.63 -4.62 -0.06
CA TYR A 322 5.24 -4.16 0.14
C TYR A 322 4.18 -4.62 -0.87
N MET A 323 4.52 -5.46 -1.83
CA MET A 323 3.52 -5.97 -2.78
C MET A 323 2.51 -6.91 -2.10
N THR A 324 2.99 -7.79 -1.22
CA THR A 324 2.17 -8.65 -0.36
C THR A 324 1.28 -7.82 0.57
N ASN A 325 1.83 -6.77 1.17
CA ASN A 325 1.10 -5.86 2.05
C ASN A 325 -0.03 -5.11 1.33
N MET A 326 0.19 -4.74 0.06
CA MET A 326 -0.86 -4.12 -0.78
C MET A 326 -2.00 -5.08 -1.08
N TYR A 327 -1.66 -6.33 -1.41
CA TYR A 327 -2.64 -7.39 -1.60
C TYR A 327 -3.49 -7.59 -0.33
N ASP A 328 -2.83 -7.71 0.82
CA ASP A 328 -3.47 -7.96 2.11
C ASP A 328 -4.40 -6.81 2.52
N ALA A 329 -3.99 -5.57 2.29
CA ALA A 329 -4.83 -4.41 2.57
C ALA A 329 -6.17 -4.45 1.80
N VAL A 330 -6.14 -4.80 0.51
CA VAL A 330 -7.36 -4.93 -0.31
C VAL A 330 -8.18 -6.14 0.11
N ALA A 331 -7.54 -7.28 0.40
CA ALA A 331 -8.23 -8.49 0.85
C ALA A 331 -8.98 -8.25 2.17
N LEU A 332 -8.31 -7.63 3.16
CA LEU A 332 -8.90 -7.27 4.45
C LEU A 332 -10.09 -6.33 4.32
N LEU A 333 -10.00 -5.32 3.43
CA LEU A 333 -11.15 -4.45 3.14
C LEU A 333 -12.33 -5.25 2.60
N GLY A 334 -12.09 -6.20 1.69
CA GLY A 334 -13.13 -7.07 1.16
C GLY A 334 -13.81 -7.91 2.24
N LEU A 335 -13.00 -8.51 3.12
CA LEU A 335 -13.52 -9.31 4.24
C LEU A 335 -14.31 -8.46 5.24
N ALA A 336 -13.85 -7.26 5.58
CA ALA A 336 -14.57 -6.33 6.45
C ALA A 336 -15.89 -5.84 5.82
N VAL A 337 -15.90 -5.57 4.50
CA VAL A 337 -17.12 -5.26 3.75
C VAL A 337 -18.11 -6.42 3.82
N LYS A 338 -17.65 -7.66 3.62
CA LYS A 338 -18.51 -8.84 3.71
C LYS A 338 -19.09 -9.02 5.12
N ALA A 339 -18.27 -8.87 6.15
CA ALA A 339 -18.72 -8.93 7.54
C ALA A 339 -19.85 -7.90 7.81
N ALA A 340 -19.67 -6.65 7.32
CA ALA A 340 -20.70 -5.62 7.44
C ALA A 340 -22.00 -6.01 6.71
N GLN A 341 -21.92 -6.56 5.50
CA GLN A 341 -23.08 -7.02 4.74
C GLN A 341 -23.84 -8.14 5.46
N VAL A 342 -23.14 -9.11 6.02
CA VAL A 342 -23.72 -10.24 6.77
C VAL A 342 -24.39 -9.77 8.07
N GLU A 343 -23.86 -8.78 8.73
CA GLU A 343 -24.46 -8.14 9.90
C GLU A 343 -25.66 -7.24 9.55
N GLY A 344 -26.00 -7.10 8.26
CA GLY A 344 -27.16 -6.35 7.79
C GLY A 344 -26.96 -4.84 7.72
N VAL A 345 -25.70 -4.37 7.66
CA VAL A 345 -25.38 -2.95 7.46
C VAL A 345 -25.85 -2.54 6.05
N LYS A 346 -26.75 -1.55 6.01
CA LYS A 346 -27.38 -1.12 4.75
C LYS A 346 -26.44 -0.29 3.87
N GLU A 347 -25.61 0.54 4.49
CA GLU A 347 -24.67 1.42 3.82
C GLU A 347 -23.25 1.13 4.30
N ILE A 348 -22.38 0.75 3.37
CA ILE A 348 -20.98 0.43 3.67
C ILE A 348 -20.19 1.74 3.74
N THR A 349 -20.04 2.26 4.95
CA THR A 349 -19.26 3.47 5.26
C THR A 349 -17.86 3.11 5.76
N GLY A 350 -16.96 4.10 5.87
CA GLY A 350 -15.64 3.89 6.46
C GLY A 350 -15.73 3.40 7.91
N VAL A 351 -16.69 3.91 8.70
CA VAL A 351 -16.98 3.43 10.07
C VAL A 351 -17.38 1.95 10.06
N ALA A 352 -18.29 1.57 9.13
CA ALA A 352 -18.75 0.19 9.05
C ALA A 352 -17.61 -0.79 8.73
N ILE A 353 -16.64 -0.38 7.89
CA ILE A 353 -15.47 -1.20 7.54
C ILE A 353 -14.49 -1.22 8.73
N ARG A 354 -14.16 -0.06 9.30
CA ARG A 354 -13.25 0.09 10.44
C ARG A 354 -13.63 -0.84 11.61
N ASP A 355 -14.88 -0.80 12.02
CA ASP A 355 -15.39 -1.55 13.18
C ASP A 355 -15.29 -3.08 13.02
N ARG A 356 -15.03 -3.54 11.79
CA ARG A 356 -14.92 -4.96 11.43
C ARG A 356 -13.53 -5.39 11.00
N LEU A 357 -12.64 -4.42 10.78
CA LEU A 357 -11.31 -4.72 10.25
C LEU A 357 -10.55 -5.68 11.18
N ARG A 358 -10.43 -5.36 12.47
CA ARG A 358 -9.78 -6.25 13.45
C ARG A 358 -10.53 -7.57 13.66
N LYS A 359 -11.85 -7.59 13.49
CA LYS A 359 -12.66 -8.81 13.64
C LYS A 359 -12.35 -9.85 12.56
N VAL A 360 -11.95 -9.40 11.36
CA VAL A 360 -11.61 -10.31 10.26
C VAL A 360 -10.11 -10.56 10.15
N ALA A 361 -9.30 -9.69 10.74
CA ALA A 361 -7.85 -9.74 10.69
C ALA A 361 -7.25 -10.56 11.84
N ASN A 362 -7.71 -10.29 13.06
CA ASN A 362 -7.09 -10.77 14.30
C ASN A 362 -7.73 -12.08 14.80
N PRO A 363 -6.99 -12.90 15.56
CA PRO A 363 -7.58 -14.00 16.31
C PRO A 363 -8.58 -13.49 17.40
N PRO A 364 -9.53 -14.33 17.87
CA PRO A 364 -9.70 -15.74 17.47
C PRO A 364 -10.48 -15.89 16.16
N GLY A 365 -10.35 -17.04 15.51
CA GLY A 365 -11.14 -17.39 14.33
C GLY A 365 -10.51 -18.51 13.52
N GLU A 366 -11.24 -18.99 12.53
CA GLU A 366 -10.71 -19.95 11.55
C GLU A 366 -9.66 -19.25 10.68
N VAL A 367 -8.47 -19.84 10.57
CA VAL A 367 -7.39 -19.29 9.76
C VAL A 367 -7.77 -19.37 8.27
N VAL A 368 -7.66 -18.24 7.59
CA VAL A 368 -7.88 -18.08 6.15
C VAL A 368 -6.76 -17.24 5.56
N GLY A 369 -6.45 -17.46 4.28
CA GLY A 369 -5.30 -16.82 3.63
C GLY A 369 -5.63 -16.12 2.32
N PRO A 370 -4.61 -15.69 1.57
CA PRO A 370 -4.74 -15.12 0.24
C PRO A 370 -5.12 -16.17 -0.80
N GLY A 371 -5.57 -15.69 -1.96
CA GLY A 371 -6.02 -16.54 -3.07
C GLY A 371 -7.53 -16.74 -3.09
N ALA A 372 -8.08 -16.98 -4.29
CA ALA A 372 -9.52 -17.06 -4.49
C ALA A 372 -10.19 -18.19 -3.67
N ALA A 373 -9.49 -19.31 -3.46
CA ALA A 373 -10.02 -20.45 -2.70
C ALA A 373 -10.19 -20.13 -1.21
N ASP A 374 -9.15 -19.59 -0.58
CA ASP A 374 -9.18 -19.24 0.84
C ASP A 374 -10.10 -18.04 1.11
N LEU A 375 -10.10 -17.04 0.23
CA LEU A 375 -11.06 -15.94 0.32
C LEU A 375 -12.51 -16.42 0.17
N LYS A 376 -12.77 -17.41 -0.69
CA LYS A 376 -14.11 -18.03 -0.79
C LYS A 376 -14.50 -18.74 0.50
N LYS A 377 -13.59 -19.50 1.10
CA LYS A 377 -13.78 -20.10 2.43
C LYS A 377 -14.10 -19.04 3.47
N ALA A 378 -13.31 -17.92 3.50
CA ALA A 378 -13.53 -16.81 4.42
C ALA A 378 -14.93 -16.20 4.27
N LEU A 379 -15.38 -15.93 3.03
CA LEU A 379 -16.71 -15.38 2.77
C LEU A 379 -17.82 -16.32 3.25
N GLN A 380 -17.65 -17.64 3.07
CA GLN A 380 -18.62 -18.65 3.52
C GLN A 380 -18.69 -18.74 5.06
N LEU A 381 -17.53 -18.68 5.75
CA LEU A 381 -17.47 -18.65 7.21
C LEU A 381 -18.21 -17.41 7.76
N LEU A 382 -17.93 -16.23 7.19
CA LEU A 382 -18.63 -15.00 7.56
C LEU A 382 -20.14 -15.10 7.32
N GLU A 383 -20.60 -15.68 6.18
CA GLU A 383 -22.03 -15.94 5.93
C GLU A 383 -22.64 -16.85 6.99
N GLY A 384 -21.89 -17.83 7.47
CA GLY A 384 -22.23 -18.69 8.60
C GLY A 384 -22.12 -18.03 9.97
N LYS A 385 -21.76 -16.73 10.03
CA LYS A 385 -21.50 -15.96 11.26
C LYS A 385 -20.41 -16.60 12.14
N GLN A 386 -19.40 -17.15 11.49
CA GLN A 386 -18.22 -17.70 12.14
C GLN A 386 -17.08 -16.67 12.08
N ASP A 387 -16.26 -16.63 13.12
CA ASP A 387 -15.09 -15.75 13.18
C ASP A 387 -13.97 -16.30 12.30
N ILE A 388 -13.23 -15.39 11.69
CA ILE A 388 -12.06 -15.68 10.87
C ILE A 388 -10.84 -14.95 11.41
N ASN A 389 -9.65 -15.49 11.11
CA ASN A 389 -8.35 -14.87 11.33
C ASN A 389 -7.60 -14.85 9.99
N TYR A 390 -7.36 -13.67 9.42
CA TYR A 390 -6.70 -13.55 8.13
C TYR A 390 -5.17 -13.54 8.26
N GLU A 391 -4.55 -14.65 7.88
CA GLU A 391 -3.11 -14.79 7.73
C GLU A 391 -2.71 -14.45 6.29
N GLY A 392 -2.21 -13.23 6.09
CA GLY A 392 -2.01 -12.65 4.78
C GLY A 392 -0.83 -13.20 3.98
N ALA A 393 -0.62 -12.60 2.80
CA ALA A 393 0.53 -12.85 1.94
C ALA A 393 1.84 -12.33 2.56
N ALA A 394 1.79 -11.28 3.39
CA ALA A 394 2.93 -10.77 4.15
C ALA A 394 3.14 -11.52 5.48
N GLY A 395 2.17 -12.28 5.94
CA GLY A 395 2.10 -12.92 7.25
C GLY A 395 0.89 -12.50 8.03
N ALA A 396 0.91 -12.66 9.36
CA ALA A 396 -0.18 -12.23 10.23
C ALA A 396 -0.49 -10.74 10.05
N CYS A 397 -1.78 -10.45 9.92
CA CYS A 397 -2.28 -9.08 9.84
C CYS A 397 -2.95 -8.65 11.14
N ASP A 398 -2.40 -9.08 12.29
CA ASP A 398 -2.94 -8.80 13.62
C ASP A 398 -2.73 -7.33 13.98
N PHE A 399 -3.74 -6.52 13.74
CA PHE A 399 -3.69 -5.09 14.08
C PHE A 399 -3.72 -4.88 15.59
N ASP A 400 -2.71 -4.17 16.10
CA ASP A 400 -2.71 -3.70 17.48
C ASP A 400 -3.71 -2.55 17.70
N GLU A 401 -3.70 -1.97 18.90
CA GLU A 401 -4.58 -0.85 19.29
C GLU A 401 -4.36 0.40 18.44
N ASN A 402 -3.19 0.55 17.80
CA ASN A 402 -2.84 1.69 16.95
C ASN A 402 -3.01 1.40 15.45
N GLY A 403 -3.55 0.24 15.06
CA GLY A 403 -3.68 -0.16 13.66
C GLY A 403 -2.36 -0.60 13.01
N ASP A 404 -1.36 -0.95 13.82
CA ASP A 404 -0.06 -1.46 13.38
C ASP A 404 -0.05 -2.99 13.34
N VAL A 405 0.79 -3.55 12.47
CA VAL A 405 1.13 -4.99 12.45
C VAL A 405 2.61 -5.20 12.74
N VAL A 406 2.95 -6.40 13.19
CA VAL A 406 4.35 -6.81 13.39
C VAL A 406 4.67 -7.91 12.40
N THR A 407 5.65 -7.65 11.54
CA THR A 407 6.23 -8.65 10.63
C THR A 407 7.74 -8.73 10.84
N PRO A 408 8.42 -9.81 10.42
CA PRO A 408 9.87 -9.88 10.51
C PRO A 408 10.52 -8.79 9.65
N ILE A 409 11.77 -8.48 9.98
CA ILE A 409 12.61 -7.60 9.16
C ILE A 409 13.55 -8.46 8.32
N GLU A 410 13.50 -8.27 7.01
CA GLU A 410 14.40 -8.91 6.07
C GLU A 410 15.74 -8.19 6.05
N VAL A 411 16.82 -8.97 6.11
CA VAL A 411 18.16 -8.54 5.71
C VAL A 411 18.40 -9.10 4.31
N TRP A 412 18.70 -8.22 3.37
CA TRP A 412 18.89 -8.55 1.96
C TRP A 412 20.23 -8.01 1.45
N LYS A 413 20.66 -8.48 0.28
CA LYS A 413 21.87 -7.98 -0.39
C LYS A 413 21.69 -7.95 -1.90
N PHE A 414 22.52 -7.14 -2.56
CA PHE A 414 22.74 -7.26 -3.99
C PHE A 414 23.71 -8.40 -4.29
N ALA A 415 23.36 -9.27 -5.23
CA ALA A 415 24.23 -10.38 -5.67
C ALA A 415 23.91 -10.70 -7.14
N ASP A 416 24.94 -10.73 -7.99
CA ASP A 416 24.82 -11.02 -9.43
C ASP A 416 23.74 -10.16 -10.13
N GLY A 417 23.69 -8.85 -9.80
CA GLY A 417 22.71 -7.91 -10.33
C GLY A 417 21.27 -8.11 -9.82
N LYS A 418 21.07 -8.97 -8.84
CA LYS A 418 19.77 -9.30 -8.22
C LYS A 418 19.70 -8.85 -6.78
N ILE A 419 18.48 -8.81 -6.24
CA ILE A 419 18.22 -8.63 -4.81
C ILE A 419 17.91 -10.00 -4.24
N VAL A 420 18.67 -10.42 -3.23
CA VAL A 420 18.51 -11.72 -2.58
C VAL A 420 18.35 -11.59 -1.08
N THR A 421 17.41 -12.31 -0.51
CA THR A 421 17.21 -12.41 0.94
C THR A 421 18.40 -13.15 1.57
N VAL A 422 18.97 -12.58 2.62
CA VAL A 422 20.03 -13.21 3.43
C VAL A 422 19.42 -13.93 4.61
N ARG A 423 18.52 -13.27 5.35
CA ARG A 423 17.81 -13.82 6.49
C ARG A 423 16.60 -12.97 6.87
N LEU A 424 15.73 -13.53 7.69
CA LEU A 424 14.65 -12.82 8.36
C LEU A 424 15.01 -12.69 9.85
N GLU A 425 14.75 -11.51 10.43
CA GLU A 425 14.89 -11.23 11.84
C GLU A 425 13.49 -11.15 12.45
N TYR A 426 13.22 -12.10 13.34
CA TYR A 426 11.98 -12.18 14.13
C TYR A 426 12.19 -11.56 15.50
N ASP A 427 11.14 -11.22 16.20
CA ASP A 427 11.15 -10.72 17.60
C ASP A 427 12.13 -9.56 17.81
N VAL A 428 12.15 -8.62 16.87
CA VAL A 428 13.03 -7.45 16.95
C VAL A 428 12.62 -6.57 18.14
N PRO A 429 13.49 -6.37 19.14
CA PRO A 429 13.13 -5.57 20.31
C PRO A 429 13.01 -4.09 19.94
N LYS A 430 11.99 -3.40 20.44
CA LYS A 430 11.93 -1.93 20.41
C LYS A 430 13.03 -1.36 21.30
N ILE A 431 13.79 -0.35 20.83
CA ILE A 431 14.91 0.28 21.57
C ILE A 431 14.70 1.79 21.77
#